data_82e46f6c88e448b8c81fd7dc5789158a
#
_entry.id   82e46f6c88e448b8c81fd7dc5789158a
#
_cell.length_a   1.000
_cell.length_b   1.000
_cell.length_c   1.000
_cell.angle_alpha   90.00
_cell.angle_beta   90.00
_cell.angle_gamma   90.00
#
_symmetry.space_group_name_H-M   'P 1'
#
loop_
_entity.id
_entity.type
_entity.pdbx_description
1 polymer ?
#
loop_
_entity_poly.entity_id
_entity_poly.type
_entity_poly.pdbx_seq_one_letter_code
_entity_poly.pdbx_strand_id
1 'polypeptide(L)'
;MISSSDALVVAASGGIGTAMVRTMLNDTSLERIFAVSSVPEAPQEFNNNSKLTWMHCDYSAMDIARTVNRLLSLECNLVMGAICNGILHDDAVKPEKRMDDITEESLNRVFTANAVVPILWIKELKQVFSKRDICKIAILSARVGSISDNRLGGWY
;
A
#
# COMPACT_ATOMS: atom_id res chain seq x y z
N MET A 1 -8.51 3.17 29.02
CA MET A 1 -7.69 3.82 27.98
C MET A 1 -8.45 3.68 26.67
N ILE A 2 -8.74 4.80 26.01
CA ILE A 2 -9.35 4.82 24.69
C ILE A 2 -8.27 4.25 23.75
N SER A 3 -8.58 3.16 23.08
CA SER A 3 -7.68 2.56 22.07
C SER A 3 -7.64 3.50 20.87
N SER A 4 -6.44 3.93 20.45
CA SER A 4 -6.29 4.77 19.25
C SER A 4 -6.90 4.09 18.03
N SER A 5 -7.49 4.87 17.14
CA SER A 5 -8.00 4.39 15.85
C SER A 5 -7.01 4.82 14.76
N ASP A 6 -6.16 3.90 14.36
CA ASP A 6 -5.07 4.19 13.44
C ASP A 6 -5.38 3.71 12.02
N ALA A 7 -4.88 4.42 11.03
CA ALA A 7 -4.94 4.01 9.64
C ALA A 7 -3.55 3.91 9.00
N LEU A 8 -3.46 3.08 7.96
CA LEU A 8 -2.24 2.86 7.18
C LEU A 8 -2.51 3.06 5.69
N VAL A 9 -1.61 3.76 5.02
CA VAL A 9 -1.56 3.81 3.56
C VAL A 9 -0.20 3.35 3.08
N VAL A 10 -0.16 2.29 2.29
CA VAL A 10 1.06 1.78 1.64
C VAL A 10 1.11 2.29 0.20
N ALA A 11 2.30 2.58 -0.30
CA ALA A 11 2.56 3.31 -1.54
C ALA A 11 1.95 4.73 -1.54
N ALA A 12 2.14 5.42 -0.43
CA ALA A 12 1.52 6.70 -0.12
C ALA A 12 1.96 7.87 -1.03
N SER A 13 3.11 7.75 -1.71
CA SER A 13 3.60 8.76 -2.67
C SER A 13 2.96 8.65 -4.06
N GLY A 14 2.31 7.54 -4.38
CA GLY A 14 1.59 7.38 -5.65
C GLY A 14 0.30 8.20 -5.68
N GLY A 15 -0.27 8.43 -6.88
CA GLY A 15 -1.47 9.27 -7.03
C GLY A 15 -2.64 8.80 -6.18
N ILE A 16 -2.95 7.49 -6.17
CA ILE A 16 -4.04 6.94 -5.34
C ILE A 16 -3.64 6.97 -3.86
N GLY A 17 -2.40 6.58 -3.52
CA GLY A 17 -1.92 6.61 -2.14
C GLY A 17 -2.00 8.00 -1.51
N THR A 18 -1.56 9.02 -2.23
CA THR A 18 -1.65 10.42 -1.80
C THR A 18 -3.10 10.86 -1.59
N ALA A 19 -4.01 10.48 -2.50
CA ALA A 19 -5.44 10.77 -2.34
C ALA A 19 -6.04 10.06 -1.10
N MET A 20 -5.64 8.82 -0.84
CA MET A 20 -6.07 8.08 0.36
C MET A 20 -5.55 8.74 1.64
N VAL A 21 -4.28 9.18 1.67
CA VAL A 21 -3.73 9.92 2.82
C VAL A 21 -4.55 11.17 3.09
N ARG A 22 -4.86 11.99 2.07
CA ARG A 22 -5.70 13.19 2.22
C ARG A 22 -7.07 12.85 2.79
N THR A 23 -7.71 11.81 2.26
CA THR A 23 -9.04 11.38 2.71
C THR A 23 -9.01 10.96 4.18
N MET A 24 -8.04 10.15 4.58
CA MET A 24 -7.92 9.66 5.95
C MET A 24 -7.53 10.77 6.93
N LEU A 25 -6.76 11.78 6.52
CA LEU A 25 -6.44 12.93 7.35
C LEU A 25 -7.68 13.77 7.70
N ASN A 26 -8.67 13.81 6.82
CA ASN A 26 -9.95 14.52 7.04
C ASN A 26 -10.97 13.68 7.86
N ASP A 27 -10.70 12.39 8.07
CA ASP A 27 -11.57 11.55 8.88
C ASP A 27 -11.29 11.78 10.37
N THR A 28 -12.27 12.36 11.06
CA THR A 28 -12.16 12.69 12.49
C THR A 28 -12.23 11.46 13.40
N SER A 29 -12.66 10.33 12.90
CA SER A 29 -12.69 9.07 13.65
C SER A 29 -11.30 8.41 13.76
N LEU A 30 -10.35 8.81 12.92
CA LEU A 30 -8.99 8.33 12.92
C LEU A 30 -8.08 9.27 13.72
N GLU A 31 -7.24 8.71 14.57
CA GLU A 31 -6.31 9.48 15.41
C GLU A 31 -4.93 9.66 14.75
N ARG A 32 -4.38 8.58 14.18
CA ARG A 32 -3.06 8.60 13.55
C ARG A 32 -3.12 7.95 12.17
N ILE A 33 -2.37 8.53 11.24
CA ILE A 33 -2.22 8.00 9.88
C ILE A 33 -0.74 7.65 9.68
N PHE A 34 -0.48 6.40 9.33
CA PHE A 34 0.84 5.94 8.94
C PHE A 34 0.90 5.84 7.42
N ALA A 35 1.74 6.65 6.80
CA ALA A 35 1.94 6.66 5.36
C ALA A 35 3.29 6.03 5.02
N VAL A 36 3.28 4.93 4.30
CA VAL A 36 4.48 4.18 3.91
C VAL A 36 4.77 4.37 2.44
N SER A 37 6.01 4.68 2.11
CA SER A 37 6.44 4.96 0.74
C SER A 37 7.87 4.51 0.49
N SER A 38 8.19 4.19 -0.77
CA SER A 38 9.58 4.04 -1.23
C SER A 38 10.29 5.38 -1.43
N VAL A 39 9.55 6.49 -1.36
CA VAL A 39 10.13 7.83 -1.35
C VAL A 39 10.37 8.24 0.11
N PRO A 40 11.62 8.61 0.49
CA PRO A 40 11.97 8.89 1.88
C PRO A 40 11.22 10.08 2.47
N GLU A 41 10.95 11.10 1.67
CA GLU A 41 10.36 12.36 2.12
C GLU A 41 8.87 12.44 1.78
N ALA A 42 8.11 12.95 2.72
CA ALA A 42 6.69 13.24 2.50
C ALA A 42 6.52 14.38 1.48
N PRO A 43 5.48 14.35 0.64
CA PRO A 43 5.08 15.51 -0.14
C PRO A 43 4.88 16.76 0.74
N GLN A 44 5.26 17.94 0.22
CA GLN A 44 5.21 19.21 0.98
C GLN A 44 3.83 19.48 1.62
N GLU A 45 2.76 19.09 0.94
CA GLU A 45 1.39 19.26 1.44
C GLU A 45 1.11 18.53 2.76
N PHE A 46 1.91 17.54 3.10
CA PHE A 46 1.78 16.75 4.32
C PHE A 46 2.74 17.19 5.43
N ASN A 47 3.64 18.13 5.14
CA ASN A 47 4.59 18.61 6.12
C ASN A 47 3.87 19.22 7.34
N ASN A 48 4.42 18.95 8.51
CA ASN A 48 3.92 19.47 9.79
C ASN A 48 2.49 19.01 10.19
N ASN A 49 1.95 17.97 9.57
CA ASN A 49 0.69 17.39 10.03
C ASN A 49 0.94 16.43 11.19
N SER A 50 0.54 16.82 12.39
CA SER A 50 0.77 16.06 13.64
C SER A 50 0.08 14.68 13.65
N LYS A 51 -0.96 14.49 12.82
CA LYS A 51 -1.70 13.24 12.69
C LYS A 51 -0.99 12.24 11.77
N LEU A 52 -0.04 12.70 10.94
CA LEU A 52 0.64 11.88 9.93
C LEU A 52 2.05 11.48 10.37
N THR A 53 2.35 10.22 10.25
CA THR A 53 3.71 9.68 10.33
C THR A 53 4.11 9.12 8.98
N TRP A 54 5.11 9.73 8.32
CA TRP A 54 5.68 9.22 7.08
C TRP A 54 6.79 8.22 7.37
N MET A 55 6.78 7.08 6.68
CA MET A 55 7.72 5.98 6.87
C MET A 55 8.28 5.52 5.52
N HIS A 56 9.60 5.48 5.41
CA HIS A 56 10.25 4.90 4.24
C HIS A 56 10.23 3.37 4.32
N CYS A 57 9.97 2.71 3.17
CA CYS A 57 10.04 1.26 2.99
C CYS A 57 10.32 0.94 1.52
N ASP A 58 11.33 0.12 1.24
CA ASP A 58 11.70 -0.32 -0.12
C ASP A 58 10.84 -1.47 -0.66
N TYR A 59 9.89 -1.93 0.15
CA TYR A 59 8.97 -3.05 -0.10
C TYR A 59 9.61 -4.43 -0.21
N SER A 60 10.89 -4.58 0.15
CA SER A 60 11.45 -5.91 0.40
C SER A 60 10.76 -6.58 1.59
N ALA A 61 10.73 -7.90 1.62
CA ALA A 61 10.13 -8.65 2.73
C ALA A 61 10.72 -8.26 4.09
N MET A 62 12.03 -8.00 4.13
CA MET A 62 12.74 -7.58 5.35
C MET A 62 12.33 -6.18 5.78
N ASP A 63 12.19 -5.24 4.85
CA ASP A 63 11.85 -3.85 5.18
C ASP A 63 10.37 -3.70 5.53
N ILE A 64 9.49 -4.49 4.91
CA ILE A 64 8.09 -4.61 5.32
C ILE A 64 8.00 -5.08 6.79
N ALA A 65 8.70 -6.16 7.14
CA ALA A 65 8.72 -6.66 8.52
C ALA A 65 9.27 -5.63 9.50
N ARG A 66 10.34 -4.91 9.12
CA ARG A 66 10.91 -3.81 9.93
C ARG A 66 9.91 -2.68 10.14
N THR A 67 9.19 -2.30 9.08
CA THR A 67 8.17 -1.25 9.13
C THR A 67 7.03 -1.63 10.07
N VAL A 68 6.55 -2.88 9.99
CA VAL A 68 5.50 -3.37 10.90
C VAL A 68 5.99 -3.47 12.35
N ASN A 69 7.24 -3.89 12.58
CA ASN A 69 7.83 -3.86 13.92
C ASN A 69 7.89 -2.44 14.51
N ARG A 70 8.15 -1.43 13.67
CA ARG A 70 8.06 -0.03 14.07
C ARG A 70 6.62 0.37 14.42
N LEU A 71 5.63 -0.05 13.65
CA LEU A 71 4.21 0.17 14.00
C LEU A 71 3.86 -0.47 15.34
N LEU A 72 4.34 -1.67 15.62
CA LEU A 72 4.17 -2.34 16.92
C LEU A 72 4.80 -1.54 18.05
N SER A 73 6.02 -1.02 17.88
CA SER A 73 6.70 -0.20 18.90
C SER A 73 6.00 1.14 19.16
N LEU A 74 5.21 1.62 18.20
CA LEU A 74 4.36 2.81 18.31
C LEU A 74 2.96 2.48 18.86
N GLU A 75 2.74 1.24 19.30
CA GLU A 75 1.46 0.75 19.80
C GLU A 75 0.31 1.02 18.81
N CYS A 76 0.57 0.75 17.50
CA CYS A 76 -0.43 0.94 16.46
C CYS A 76 -1.62 0.01 16.69
N ASN A 77 -2.82 0.58 16.67
CA ASN A 77 -4.09 -0.14 16.71
C ASN A 77 -4.82 0.07 15.38
N LEU A 78 -4.46 -0.74 14.38
CA LEU A 78 -4.91 -0.55 13.02
C LEU A 78 -6.38 -0.94 12.85
N VAL A 79 -7.21 0.01 12.47
CA VAL A 79 -8.63 -0.18 12.15
C VAL A 79 -8.94 -0.03 10.67
N MET A 80 -8.06 0.64 9.92
CA MET A 80 -8.23 0.86 8.50
C MET A 80 -6.87 0.86 7.76
N GLY A 81 -6.83 0.29 6.57
CA GLY A 81 -5.65 0.34 5.72
C GLY A 81 -5.95 0.32 4.24
N ALA A 82 -5.08 0.94 3.45
CA ALA A 82 -5.09 0.89 2.00
C ALA A 82 -3.70 0.49 1.49
N ILE A 83 -3.62 -0.62 0.78
CA ILE A 83 -2.40 -1.07 0.10
C ILE A 83 -2.53 -0.68 -1.36
N CYS A 84 -1.84 0.41 -1.74
CA CYS A 84 -1.96 1.06 -3.04
C CYS A 84 -0.80 0.69 -3.98
N ASN A 85 -0.04 -0.35 -3.66
CA ASN A 85 1.01 -0.86 -4.55
C ASN A 85 0.42 -1.34 -5.86
N GLY A 86 1.11 -1.04 -6.94
CA GLY A 86 0.80 -1.55 -8.26
C GLY A 86 1.60 -0.83 -9.33
N ILE A 87 2.08 -1.57 -10.29
CA ILE A 87 2.71 -1.04 -11.51
C ILE A 87 2.03 -1.64 -12.73
N LEU A 88 1.87 -0.84 -13.75
CA LEU A 88 1.52 -1.27 -15.11
C LEU A 88 2.74 -1.14 -16.03
N HIS A 89 3.45 -0.06 -15.86
CA HIS A 89 4.70 0.26 -16.56
C HIS A 89 5.57 1.17 -15.69
N ASP A 90 6.84 1.13 -15.95
CA ASP A 90 7.84 2.06 -15.44
C ASP A 90 8.96 2.24 -16.47
N ASP A 91 10.12 2.76 -16.07
CA ASP A 91 11.26 2.97 -16.98
C ASP A 91 11.84 1.64 -17.52
N ALA A 92 11.68 0.55 -16.77
CA ALA A 92 12.23 -0.76 -17.09
C ALA A 92 11.18 -1.73 -17.71
N VAL A 93 9.91 -1.54 -17.41
CA VAL A 93 8.81 -2.41 -17.86
C VAL A 93 7.82 -1.62 -18.69
N LYS A 94 7.52 -2.13 -19.89
CA LYS A 94 6.47 -1.62 -20.77
C LYS A 94 5.46 -2.73 -20.99
N PRO A 95 4.15 -2.40 -21.07
CA PRO A 95 3.13 -3.40 -21.35
C PRO A 95 3.41 -4.11 -22.67
N GLU A 96 3.48 -5.42 -22.65
CA GLU A 96 3.75 -6.25 -23.81
C GLU A 96 2.54 -6.28 -24.74
N LYS A 97 2.79 -6.19 -26.03
CA LYS A 97 1.75 -6.25 -27.06
C LYS A 97 1.74 -7.58 -27.83
N ARG A 98 2.81 -8.35 -27.70
CA ARG A 98 3.01 -9.63 -28.36
C ARG A 98 3.59 -10.63 -27.39
N MET A 99 3.37 -11.91 -27.65
CA MET A 99 3.98 -12.98 -26.87
C MET A 99 5.51 -12.94 -26.89
N ASP A 100 6.08 -12.51 -28.02
CA ASP A 100 7.54 -12.40 -28.18
C ASP A 100 8.17 -11.27 -27.35
N ASP A 101 7.36 -10.32 -26.87
CA ASP A 101 7.82 -9.19 -26.02
C ASP A 101 7.91 -9.59 -24.53
N ILE A 102 7.34 -10.75 -24.16
CA ILE A 102 7.28 -11.21 -22.78
C ILE A 102 8.67 -11.66 -22.32
N THR A 103 9.12 -11.14 -21.19
CA THR A 103 10.35 -11.57 -20.52
C THR A 103 10.08 -12.04 -19.10
N GLU A 104 10.89 -12.98 -18.64
CA GLU A 104 10.82 -13.44 -17.24
C GLU A 104 11.00 -12.28 -16.26
N GLU A 105 11.87 -11.34 -16.58
CA GLU A 105 12.14 -10.16 -15.75
C GLU A 105 10.90 -9.26 -15.61
N SER A 106 10.23 -8.94 -16.72
CA SER A 106 9.02 -8.11 -16.70
C SER A 106 7.90 -8.78 -15.91
N LEU A 107 7.67 -10.08 -16.14
CA LEU A 107 6.66 -10.84 -15.41
C LEU A 107 6.94 -10.87 -13.91
N ASN A 108 8.18 -11.19 -13.51
CA ASN A 108 8.56 -11.24 -12.10
C ASN A 108 8.41 -9.89 -11.43
N ARG A 109 8.78 -8.80 -12.10
CA ARG A 109 8.67 -7.45 -11.57
C ARG A 109 7.23 -7.05 -11.34
N VAL A 110 6.37 -7.23 -12.35
CA VAL A 110 4.96 -6.88 -12.26
C VAL A 110 4.23 -7.75 -11.23
N PHE A 111 4.47 -9.05 -11.27
CA PHE A 111 3.87 -9.98 -10.29
C PHE A 111 4.31 -9.68 -8.86
N THR A 112 5.59 -9.37 -8.66
CA THR A 112 6.11 -8.99 -7.35
C THR A 112 5.41 -7.74 -6.83
N ALA A 113 5.35 -6.68 -7.62
CA ALA A 113 4.74 -5.42 -7.19
C ALA A 113 3.24 -5.53 -6.94
N ASN A 114 2.52 -6.25 -7.81
CA ASN A 114 1.05 -6.26 -7.81
C ASN A 114 0.43 -7.38 -6.98
N ALA A 115 1.18 -8.46 -6.70
CA ALA A 115 0.65 -9.61 -5.96
C ALA A 115 1.48 -9.94 -4.72
N VAL A 116 2.80 -10.12 -4.85
CA VAL A 116 3.64 -10.58 -3.73
C VAL A 116 3.73 -9.52 -2.63
N VAL A 117 4.04 -8.27 -2.98
CA VAL A 117 4.17 -7.17 -2.01
C VAL A 117 2.89 -6.96 -1.20
N PRO A 118 1.68 -6.85 -1.81
CA PRO A 118 0.44 -6.74 -1.05
C PRO A 118 0.20 -7.90 -0.07
N ILE A 119 0.50 -9.13 -0.46
CA ILE A 119 0.34 -10.30 0.42
C ILE A 119 1.33 -10.28 1.58
N LEU A 120 2.57 -9.87 1.32
CA LEU A 120 3.57 -9.72 2.40
C LEU A 120 3.13 -8.67 3.41
N TRP A 121 2.56 -7.54 2.96
CA TRP A 121 1.98 -6.55 3.85
C TRP A 121 0.86 -7.13 4.73
N ILE A 122 -0.11 -7.83 4.15
CA ILE A 122 -1.20 -8.44 4.94
C ILE A 122 -0.66 -9.45 5.95
N LYS A 123 0.30 -10.27 5.52
CA LYS A 123 0.95 -11.26 6.42
C LYS A 123 1.54 -10.59 7.66
N GLU A 124 2.24 -9.49 7.50
CA GLU A 124 2.89 -8.81 8.62
C GLU A 124 1.92 -7.93 9.41
N LEU A 125 1.01 -7.21 8.75
CA LEU A 125 0.08 -6.26 9.39
C LEU A 125 -0.91 -6.90 10.35
N LYS A 126 -1.19 -8.21 10.24
CA LYS A 126 -2.07 -8.91 11.20
C LYS A 126 -1.64 -8.73 12.67
N GLN A 127 -0.38 -8.40 12.92
CA GLN A 127 0.17 -8.19 14.26
C GLN A 127 -0.30 -6.86 14.88
N VAL A 128 -0.67 -5.88 14.06
CA VAL A 128 -1.12 -4.54 14.48
C VAL A 128 -2.62 -4.31 14.26
N PHE A 129 -3.36 -5.31 13.78
CA PHE A 129 -4.81 -5.20 13.64
C PHE A 129 -5.46 -4.95 15.00
N SER A 130 -6.46 -4.08 15.02
CA SER A 130 -7.28 -3.87 16.19
C SER A 130 -7.83 -5.20 16.71
N LYS A 131 -7.73 -5.41 18.02
CA LYS A 131 -8.31 -6.58 18.69
C LYS A 131 -9.75 -6.34 19.17
N ARG A 132 -10.21 -5.09 19.14
CA ARG A 132 -11.51 -4.66 19.65
C ARG A 132 -12.47 -4.30 18.53
N ASP A 133 -11.93 -3.73 17.44
CA ASP A 133 -12.70 -3.19 16.35
C ASP A 133 -12.45 -4.00 15.06
N ILE A 134 -13.36 -3.89 14.12
CA ILE A 134 -13.19 -4.49 12.79
C ILE A 134 -12.11 -3.70 12.04
N CYS A 135 -11.02 -4.38 11.69
CA CYS A 135 -10.01 -3.80 10.81
C CYS A 135 -10.40 -4.01 9.34
N LYS A 136 -10.47 -2.92 8.58
CA LYS A 136 -10.80 -2.95 7.15
C LYS A 136 -9.55 -2.64 6.33
N ILE A 137 -9.11 -3.59 5.50
CA ILE A 137 -7.97 -3.41 4.61
C ILE A 137 -8.44 -3.49 3.15
N ALA A 138 -8.18 -2.43 2.39
CA ALA A 138 -8.36 -2.41 0.96
C ALA A 138 -7.03 -2.70 0.25
N ILE A 139 -7.05 -3.59 -0.73
CA ILE A 139 -5.93 -3.84 -1.65
C ILE A 139 -6.40 -3.42 -3.03
N LEU A 140 -5.60 -2.61 -3.72
CA LEU A 140 -5.95 -2.21 -5.08
C LEU A 140 -5.76 -3.37 -6.04
N SER A 141 -6.73 -3.54 -6.91
CA SER A 141 -6.71 -4.47 -8.04
C SER A 141 -7.07 -3.72 -9.30
N ALA A 142 -7.06 -4.41 -10.43
CA ALA A 142 -7.45 -3.84 -11.70
C ALA A 142 -8.74 -4.50 -12.20
N ARG A 143 -9.62 -3.71 -12.78
CA ARG A 143 -10.87 -4.20 -13.37
C ARG A 143 -10.62 -5.23 -14.47
N VAL A 144 -9.57 -5.05 -15.26
CA VAL A 144 -9.14 -5.98 -16.32
C VAL A 144 -8.64 -7.33 -15.79
N GLY A 145 -8.32 -7.44 -14.51
CA GLY A 145 -8.01 -8.72 -13.85
C GLY A 145 -9.24 -9.61 -13.60
N SER A 146 -10.45 -9.10 -13.82
CA SER A 146 -11.67 -9.89 -13.69
C SER A 146 -11.92 -10.74 -14.93
N ILE A 147 -12.01 -12.06 -14.78
CA ILE A 147 -12.29 -13.00 -15.89
C ILE A 147 -13.61 -12.66 -16.59
N SER A 148 -14.65 -12.26 -15.83
CA SER A 148 -15.96 -11.94 -16.37
C SER A 148 -16.05 -10.56 -17.01
N ASP A 149 -15.21 -9.61 -16.58
CA ASP A 149 -15.24 -8.20 -17.02
C ASP A 149 -14.24 -7.90 -18.16
N ASN A 150 -13.25 -8.77 -18.35
CA ASN A 150 -12.20 -8.57 -19.34
C ASN A 150 -12.67 -9.01 -20.73
N ARG A 151 -13.46 -8.15 -21.39
CA ARG A 151 -13.99 -8.42 -22.74
C ARG A 151 -13.11 -7.90 -23.87
N LEU A 152 -12.33 -6.86 -23.59
CA LEU A 152 -11.51 -6.17 -24.61
C LEU A 152 -10.04 -6.61 -24.56
N GLY A 153 -9.70 -7.52 -23.66
CA GLY A 153 -8.32 -7.82 -23.34
C GLY A 153 -7.69 -6.70 -22.50
N GLY A 154 -6.46 -6.89 -22.14
CA GLY A 154 -5.69 -5.94 -21.35
C GLY A 154 -4.34 -6.56 -20.99
N TRP A 155 -3.47 -5.74 -20.46
CA TRP A 155 -2.20 -6.20 -19.93
C TRP A 155 -2.41 -6.67 -18.49
N TYR A 156 -1.94 -7.90 -18.19
CA TYR A 156 -1.96 -8.56 -16.86
C TYR A 156 -3.34 -8.86 -16.31
#